data_36ea5931da6b579dab2f6ee3b9166ea9
#
_entry.id   36ea5931da6b579dab2f6ee3b9166ea9
#
_cell.length_a   1.000
_cell.length_b   1.000
_cell.length_c   1.000
_cell.angle_alpha   90.00
_cell.angle_beta   90.00
_cell.angle_gamma   90.00
#
_symmetry.space_group_name_H-M   'P 1'
#
loop_
_entity.id
_entity.type
_entity.pdbx_description
1 polymer ?
#
loop_
_entity_poly.entity_id
_entity_poly.type
_entity_poly.pdbx_seq_one_letter_code
_entity_poly.pdbx_strand_id
1 'polypeptide(L)'
;MNDVPDEDEDIILDDEDEIDIEKIDLSVPDGIGLDDPVRMYLKEIGKVPLLSADEEIEYAKRMEEGDEEAKKRLAEANLRLVVSIAKRYVGRGMQFLDLIQEGNLGLIKAVEKYDYRKGFKFSTYATWWIRQAITRAIADQARTIRIPVHMVETINKLVRVQRQLLQELGREPSPEEIAENMDIPVERVREIQKISQEPVSLETPIGEEEDSHLGDFIQDDNVPVPAEAAASTLLKEQLVEVLGTLTEREQKVLRLRFGMDDGR
;
A
#
# COMPACT_ATOMS: atom_id res chain seq x y z
N MET A 1 -11.50 25.24 -15.59
CA MET A 1 -10.53 25.04 -14.52
C MET A 1 -9.88 23.70 -14.78
N ASN A 2 -8.58 23.69 -15.00
CA ASN A 2 -7.84 22.50 -15.47
C ASN A 2 -7.66 21.52 -14.30
N ASP A 3 -8.51 20.49 -14.22
CA ASP A 3 -8.28 19.30 -13.38
C ASP A 3 -7.43 18.27 -14.13
N VAL A 4 -6.30 18.70 -14.68
CA VAL A 4 -5.18 17.82 -14.96
C VAL A 4 -4.36 17.88 -13.67
N PRO A 5 -4.17 16.77 -12.93
CA PRO A 5 -3.31 16.76 -11.77
C PRO A 5 -1.90 17.19 -12.17
N ASP A 6 -1.24 17.94 -11.31
CA ASP A 6 0.10 18.49 -11.52
C ASP A 6 1.06 17.41 -12.02
N GLU A 7 1.87 17.77 -13.01
CA GLU A 7 2.87 16.88 -13.68
C GLU A 7 4.03 16.46 -12.77
N ASP A 8 4.00 16.78 -11.47
CA ASP A 8 5.09 16.57 -10.52
C ASP A 8 5.07 15.23 -9.76
N GLU A 9 4.17 14.28 -10.09
CA GLU A 9 4.20 12.95 -9.50
C GLU A 9 4.96 11.95 -10.38
N ASP A 10 6.27 12.14 -10.50
CA ASP A 10 7.25 11.19 -11.05
C ASP A 10 7.37 9.92 -10.19
N ILE A 11 6.31 9.12 -10.15
CA ILE A 11 6.46 7.72 -9.78
C ILE A 11 6.90 6.98 -11.04
N ILE A 12 8.19 6.76 -11.12
CA ILE A 12 8.97 6.10 -12.16
C ILE A 12 8.13 5.13 -13.01
N LEU A 13 7.85 5.51 -14.24
CA LEU A 13 7.64 4.58 -15.34
C LEU A 13 8.12 5.24 -16.61
N ASP A 14 9.36 4.93 -16.99
CA ASP A 14 9.76 4.93 -18.38
C ASP A 14 8.85 3.93 -19.08
N ASP A 15 7.97 4.40 -19.91
CA ASP A 15 7.47 3.79 -21.15
C ASP A 15 6.20 4.51 -21.58
N GLU A 16 6.36 5.47 -22.49
CA GLU A 16 5.29 6.04 -23.32
C GLU A 16 4.86 5.05 -24.43
N ASP A 17 4.78 3.76 -24.12
CA ASP A 17 4.27 2.79 -25.07
C ASP A 17 2.75 2.93 -25.17
N GLU A 18 2.26 3.36 -26.36
CA GLU A 18 0.85 3.23 -26.70
C GLU A 18 0.43 1.77 -26.52
N ILE A 19 -0.42 1.53 -25.51
CA ILE A 19 -0.93 0.19 -25.23
C ILE A 19 -1.92 -0.16 -26.35
N ASP A 20 -1.52 -1.09 -27.22
CA ASP A 20 -2.41 -1.65 -28.24
C ASP A 20 -3.40 -2.61 -27.57
N ILE A 21 -4.63 -2.12 -27.35
CA ILE A 21 -5.69 -2.85 -26.65
C ILE A 21 -6.07 -4.16 -27.40
N GLU A 22 -5.89 -4.21 -28.72
CA GLU A 22 -6.21 -5.40 -29.50
C GLU A 22 -5.22 -6.56 -29.26
N LYS A 23 -3.98 -6.24 -28.87
CA LYS A 23 -2.90 -7.22 -28.61
C LYS A 23 -2.68 -7.53 -27.15
N ILE A 24 -3.58 -7.09 -26.25
CA ILE A 24 -3.44 -7.36 -24.82
C ILE A 24 -3.50 -8.87 -24.56
N ASP A 25 -2.39 -9.40 -24.06
CA ASP A 25 -2.33 -10.76 -23.55
C ASP A 25 -3.02 -10.85 -22.18
N LEU A 26 -4.11 -11.63 -22.10
CA LEU A 26 -4.86 -11.92 -20.88
C LEU A 26 -4.33 -13.16 -20.14
N SER A 27 -3.15 -13.69 -20.49
CA SER A 27 -2.55 -14.77 -19.72
C SER A 27 -2.20 -14.32 -18.28
N VAL A 28 -2.20 -15.24 -17.36
CA VAL A 28 -1.77 -14.97 -15.97
C VAL A 28 -0.25 -14.75 -15.99
N PRO A 29 0.29 -13.70 -15.32
CA PRO A 29 1.72 -13.49 -15.24
C PRO A 29 2.45 -14.66 -14.60
N ASP A 30 3.69 -14.93 -15.05
CA ASP A 30 4.54 -15.95 -14.46
C ASP A 30 4.80 -15.68 -12.97
N GLY A 31 4.70 -16.71 -12.13
CA GLY A 31 4.91 -16.60 -10.69
C GLY A 31 3.64 -16.30 -9.87
N ILE A 32 2.50 -16.04 -10.51
CA ILE A 32 1.21 -16.01 -9.81
C ILE A 32 0.64 -17.43 -9.80
N GLY A 33 0.34 -17.95 -8.60
CA GLY A 33 -0.42 -19.21 -8.48
C GLY A 33 -1.69 -19.14 -9.32
N LEU A 34 -1.99 -20.24 -9.99
CA LEU A 34 -3.17 -20.36 -10.86
C LEU A 34 -4.45 -20.42 -9.99
N ASP A 35 -4.72 -19.37 -9.24
CA ASP A 35 -5.95 -19.28 -8.45
C ASP A 35 -7.15 -19.22 -9.39
N ASP A 36 -8.11 -20.09 -9.19
CA ASP A 36 -9.37 -20.15 -9.95
C ASP A 36 -10.06 -18.77 -10.09
N PRO A 37 -10.08 -17.89 -9.06
CA PRO A 37 -10.70 -16.57 -9.16
C PRO A 37 -10.07 -15.66 -10.22
N VAL A 38 -8.73 -15.65 -10.36
CA VAL A 38 -8.03 -14.84 -11.39
C VAL A 38 -8.42 -15.28 -12.78
N ARG A 39 -8.38 -16.59 -13.04
CA ARG A 39 -8.77 -17.17 -14.34
C ARG A 39 -10.22 -16.89 -14.68
N MET A 40 -11.09 -17.03 -13.69
CA MET A 40 -12.51 -16.77 -13.89
C MET A 40 -12.76 -15.32 -14.28
N TYR A 41 -12.13 -14.36 -13.57
CA TYR A 41 -12.23 -12.95 -13.89
C TYR A 41 -11.72 -12.65 -15.33
N LEU A 42 -10.52 -13.12 -15.67
CA LEU A 42 -9.93 -12.90 -16.99
C LEU A 42 -10.80 -13.49 -18.12
N LYS A 43 -11.42 -14.65 -17.89
CA LYS A 43 -12.35 -15.27 -18.83
C LYS A 43 -13.63 -14.44 -18.99
N GLU A 44 -14.14 -13.84 -17.92
CA GLU A 44 -15.36 -13.02 -17.99
C GLU A 44 -15.12 -11.72 -18.76
N ILE A 45 -14.07 -10.99 -18.46
CA ILE A 45 -13.75 -9.74 -19.17
C ILE A 45 -13.41 -9.99 -20.64
N GLY A 46 -12.86 -11.17 -20.98
CA GLY A 46 -12.55 -11.58 -22.33
C GLY A 46 -13.77 -11.76 -23.24
N LYS A 47 -14.98 -11.94 -22.68
CA LYS A 47 -16.23 -12.08 -23.44
C LYS A 47 -16.75 -10.75 -23.98
N VAL A 48 -16.36 -9.63 -23.37
CA VAL A 48 -16.84 -8.30 -23.77
C VAL A 48 -16.08 -7.86 -25.02
N PRO A 49 -16.77 -7.52 -26.13
CA PRO A 49 -16.12 -7.03 -27.33
C PRO A 49 -15.53 -5.64 -27.11
N LEU A 50 -14.41 -5.37 -27.79
CA LEU A 50 -13.80 -4.04 -27.82
C LEU A 50 -14.71 -3.06 -28.58
N LEU A 51 -14.63 -1.78 -28.21
CA LEU A 51 -15.34 -0.69 -28.87
C LEU A 51 -14.46 -0.09 -29.98
N SER A 52 -15.08 0.30 -31.07
CA SER A 52 -14.44 1.14 -32.09
C SER A 52 -14.38 2.60 -31.62
N ALA A 53 -13.53 3.42 -32.23
CA ALA A 53 -13.40 4.83 -31.89
C ALA A 53 -14.73 5.61 -32.06
N ASP A 54 -15.55 5.24 -33.03
CA ASP A 54 -16.85 5.87 -33.29
C ASP A 54 -17.85 5.49 -32.17
N GLU A 55 -17.84 4.23 -31.73
CA GLU A 55 -18.66 3.76 -30.60
C GLU A 55 -18.23 4.40 -29.26
N GLU A 56 -16.92 4.59 -29.02
CA GLU A 56 -16.44 5.31 -27.83
C GLU A 56 -17.02 6.73 -27.76
N ILE A 57 -17.05 7.45 -28.89
CA ILE A 57 -17.62 8.79 -28.99
C ILE A 57 -19.15 8.77 -28.80
N GLU A 58 -19.84 7.76 -29.36
CA GLU A 58 -21.28 7.61 -29.20
C GLU A 58 -21.64 7.38 -27.74
N TYR A 59 -20.97 6.44 -27.06
CA TYR A 59 -21.19 6.17 -25.63
C TYR A 59 -20.84 7.38 -24.78
N ALA A 60 -19.77 8.12 -25.10
CA ALA A 60 -19.40 9.33 -24.37
C ALA A 60 -20.49 10.42 -24.47
N LYS A 61 -21.14 10.60 -25.64
CA LYS A 61 -22.26 11.51 -25.80
C LYS A 61 -23.48 11.11 -24.96
N ARG A 62 -23.82 9.79 -24.99
CA ARG A 62 -24.93 9.26 -24.19
C ARG A 62 -24.70 9.43 -22.69
N MET A 63 -23.45 9.31 -22.27
CA MET A 63 -23.06 9.54 -20.85
C MET A 63 -23.30 11.01 -20.42
N GLU A 64 -23.04 11.99 -21.28
CA GLU A 64 -23.37 13.40 -21.00
C GLU A 64 -24.88 13.62 -20.84
N GLU A 65 -25.71 12.81 -21.48
CA GLU A 65 -27.18 12.82 -21.36
C GLU A 65 -27.67 12.09 -20.09
N GLY A 66 -26.74 11.49 -19.32
CA GLY A 66 -27.05 10.79 -18.06
C GLY A 66 -27.36 9.30 -18.23
N ASP A 67 -26.97 8.67 -19.35
CA ASP A 67 -27.16 7.24 -19.59
C ASP A 67 -26.14 6.39 -18.81
N GLU A 68 -26.57 5.79 -17.70
CA GLU A 68 -25.76 4.90 -16.86
C GLU A 68 -25.39 3.58 -17.59
N GLU A 69 -26.20 3.09 -18.52
CA GLU A 69 -25.86 1.90 -19.31
C GLU A 69 -24.70 2.17 -20.26
N ALA A 70 -24.64 3.37 -20.86
CA ALA A 70 -23.53 3.78 -21.70
C ALA A 70 -22.21 3.85 -20.89
N LYS A 71 -22.27 4.40 -19.66
CA LYS A 71 -21.15 4.45 -18.72
C LYS A 71 -20.63 3.05 -18.39
N LYS A 72 -21.54 2.15 -18.05
CA LYS A 72 -21.21 0.76 -17.73
C LYS A 72 -20.57 0.05 -18.94
N ARG A 73 -21.13 0.24 -20.11
CA ARG A 73 -20.63 -0.40 -21.34
C ARG A 73 -19.22 0.07 -21.71
N LEU A 74 -18.94 1.39 -21.58
CA LEU A 74 -17.62 1.93 -21.83
C LEU A 74 -16.58 1.39 -20.82
N ALA A 75 -16.96 1.26 -19.54
CA ALA A 75 -16.10 0.69 -18.52
C ALA A 75 -15.82 -0.80 -18.79
N GLU A 76 -16.86 -1.62 -19.05
CA GLU A 76 -16.73 -3.06 -19.29
C GLU A 76 -15.81 -3.39 -20.47
N ALA A 77 -15.92 -2.64 -21.57
CA ALA A 77 -15.10 -2.83 -22.76
C ALA A 77 -13.60 -2.53 -22.52
N ASN A 78 -13.29 -1.73 -21.48
CA ASN A 78 -11.93 -1.30 -21.16
C ASN A 78 -11.31 -2.02 -19.92
N LEU A 79 -11.97 -3.03 -19.35
CA LEU A 79 -11.39 -3.83 -18.25
C LEU A 79 -10.09 -4.53 -18.65
N ARG A 80 -9.95 -4.91 -19.92
CA ARG A 80 -8.72 -5.53 -20.44
C ARG A 80 -7.52 -4.57 -20.37
N LEU A 81 -7.74 -3.27 -20.56
CA LEU A 81 -6.71 -2.25 -20.41
C LEU A 81 -6.20 -2.19 -18.98
N VAL A 82 -7.11 -2.26 -17.98
CA VAL A 82 -6.71 -2.29 -16.57
C VAL A 82 -5.80 -3.47 -16.28
N VAL A 83 -6.13 -4.67 -16.76
CA VAL A 83 -5.31 -5.87 -16.56
C VAL A 83 -3.92 -5.69 -17.16
N SER A 84 -3.80 -5.14 -18.38
CA SER A 84 -2.49 -4.93 -19.04
C SER A 84 -1.59 -4.00 -18.25
N ILE A 85 -2.17 -2.95 -17.65
CA ILE A 85 -1.44 -2.02 -16.79
C ILE A 85 -1.08 -2.69 -15.45
N ALA A 86 -2.04 -3.35 -14.78
CA ALA A 86 -1.83 -4.00 -13.49
C ALA A 86 -0.72 -5.08 -13.53
N LYS A 87 -0.56 -5.78 -14.65
CA LYS A 87 0.53 -6.77 -14.85
C LYS A 87 1.92 -6.18 -14.59
N ARG A 88 2.15 -4.91 -14.93
CA ARG A 88 3.45 -4.24 -14.75
C ARG A 88 3.77 -3.94 -13.27
N TYR A 89 2.78 -4.05 -12.38
CA TYR A 89 2.89 -3.76 -10.95
C TYR A 89 2.91 -5.00 -10.06
N VAL A 90 2.87 -6.19 -10.65
CA VAL A 90 2.98 -7.46 -9.92
C VAL A 90 4.30 -7.55 -9.17
N GLY A 91 4.26 -8.12 -7.96
CA GLY A 91 5.44 -8.28 -7.10
C GLY A 91 5.82 -7.04 -6.27
N ARG A 92 4.97 -6.00 -6.24
CA ARG A 92 5.19 -4.77 -5.47
C ARG A 92 4.45 -4.72 -4.12
N GLY A 93 4.17 -5.89 -3.53
CA GLY A 93 3.56 -5.98 -2.18
C GLY A 93 2.03 -6.05 -2.16
N MET A 94 1.37 -6.07 -3.33
CA MET A 94 -0.08 -6.29 -3.46
C MET A 94 -0.39 -7.49 -4.34
N GLN A 95 -1.50 -8.17 -4.08
CA GLN A 95 -1.97 -9.27 -4.91
C GLN A 95 -2.50 -8.75 -6.25
N PHE A 96 -2.39 -9.58 -7.29
CA PHE A 96 -2.74 -9.18 -8.65
C PHE A 96 -4.22 -8.77 -8.81
N LEU A 97 -5.15 -9.49 -8.17
CA LEU A 97 -6.57 -9.11 -8.18
C LEU A 97 -6.83 -7.77 -7.49
N ASP A 98 -6.12 -7.48 -6.41
CA ASP A 98 -6.26 -6.19 -5.71
C ASP A 98 -5.76 -5.04 -6.58
N LEU A 99 -4.62 -5.22 -7.28
CA LEU A 99 -4.12 -4.25 -8.25
C LEU A 99 -5.13 -3.99 -9.38
N ILE A 100 -5.80 -5.04 -9.87
CA ILE A 100 -6.85 -4.91 -10.88
C ILE A 100 -8.04 -4.11 -10.32
N GLN A 101 -8.50 -4.40 -9.10
CA GLN A 101 -9.64 -3.69 -8.51
C GLN A 101 -9.35 -2.22 -8.25
N GLU A 102 -8.17 -1.89 -7.75
CA GLU A 102 -7.74 -0.49 -7.61
C GLU A 102 -7.64 0.20 -8.98
N GLY A 103 -7.13 -0.50 -9.98
CA GLY A 103 -7.13 -0.03 -11.37
C GLY A 103 -8.53 0.19 -11.93
N ASN A 104 -9.50 -0.68 -11.61
CA ASN A 104 -10.90 -0.53 -12.00
C ASN A 104 -11.53 0.73 -11.38
N LEU A 105 -11.18 1.07 -10.13
CA LEU A 105 -11.61 2.34 -9.52
C LEU A 105 -11.04 3.54 -10.28
N GLY A 106 -9.80 3.45 -10.75
CA GLY A 106 -9.19 4.44 -11.64
C GLY A 106 -9.93 4.55 -12.97
N LEU A 107 -10.27 3.42 -13.61
CA LEU A 107 -11.03 3.36 -14.85
C LEU A 107 -12.41 4.02 -14.70
N ILE A 108 -13.14 3.76 -13.62
CA ILE A 108 -14.46 4.37 -13.36
C ILE A 108 -14.32 5.90 -13.29
N LYS A 109 -13.31 6.42 -12.59
CA LYS A 109 -13.03 7.85 -12.55
C LYS A 109 -12.67 8.43 -13.92
N ALA A 110 -11.92 7.67 -14.73
CA ALA A 110 -11.61 8.08 -16.09
C ALA A 110 -12.87 8.18 -16.94
N VAL A 111 -13.78 7.21 -16.85
CA VAL A 111 -15.07 7.21 -17.57
C VAL A 111 -15.90 8.44 -17.17
N GLU A 112 -15.97 8.78 -15.88
CA GLU A 112 -16.72 9.94 -15.39
C GLU A 112 -16.20 11.30 -15.86
N LYS A 113 -14.89 11.39 -16.11
CA LYS A 113 -14.21 12.65 -16.47
C LYS A 113 -13.82 12.74 -17.95
N TYR A 114 -14.13 11.71 -18.74
CA TYR A 114 -13.74 11.68 -20.15
C TYR A 114 -14.48 12.71 -20.97
N ASP A 115 -13.73 13.50 -21.76
CA ASP A 115 -14.24 14.50 -22.70
C ASP A 115 -13.79 14.15 -24.13
N TYR A 116 -14.70 13.58 -24.91
CA TYR A 116 -14.46 13.21 -26.31
C TYR A 116 -14.15 14.40 -27.23
N ARG A 117 -14.51 15.64 -26.83
CA ARG A 117 -14.27 16.86 -27.63
C ARG A 117 -12.79 17.20 -27.74
N LYS A 118 -11.96 16.65 -26.82
CA LYS A 118 -10.51 16.84 -26.85
C LYS A 118 -9.81 16.04 -27.95
N GLY A 119 -10.49 15.10 -28.63
CA GLY A 119 -9.98 14.38 -29.78
C GLY A 119 -8.99 13.24 -29.46
N PHE A 120 -8.74 12.95 -28.18
CA PHE A 120 -7.89 11.82 -27.76
C PHE A 120 -8.72 10.55 -27.59
N LYS A 121 -8.09 9.38 -27.85
CA LYS A 121 -8.69 8.07 -27.55
C LYS A 121 -8.94 7.93 -26.05
N PHE A 122 -10.04 7.25 -25.69
CA PHE A 122 -10.35 6.99 -24.30
C PHE A 122 -9.21 6.26 -23.57
N SER A 123 -8.58 5.27 -24.23
CA SER A 123 -7.47 4.49 -23.66
C SER A 123 -6.29 5.35 -23.20
N THR A 124 -5.92 6.39 -23.97
CA THR A 124 -4.83 7.30 -23.60
C THR A 124 -5.13 8.04 -22.30
N TYR A 125 -6.35 8.54 -22.16
CA TYR A 125 -6.79 9.23 -20.97
C TYR A 125 -6.96 8.28 -19.77
N ALA A 126 -7.57 7.11 -20.00
CA ALA A 126 -7.82 6.12 -18.96
C ALA A 126 -6.53 5.53 -18.38
N THR A 127 -5.51 5.33 -19.20
CA THR A 127 -4.20 4.80 -18.78
C THR A 127 -3.61 5.63 -17.62
N TRP A 128 -3.71 6.94 -17.69
CA TRP A 128 -3.23 7.83 -16.64
C TRP A 128 -3.98 7.60 -15.32
N TRP A 129 -5.32 7.57 -15.34
CA TRP A 129 -6.16 7.36 -14.14
C TRP A 129 -5.96 5.98 -13.52
N ILE A 130 -5.85 4.94 -14.37
CA ILE A 130 -5.61 3.57 -13.92
C ILE A 130 -4.24 3.48 -13.25
N ARG A 131 -3.20 4.03 -13.87
CA ARG A 131 -1.84 4.06 -13.34
C ARG A 131 -1.80 4.78 -11.99
N GLN A 132 -2.39 5.96 -11.92
CA GLN A 132 -2.47 6.76 -10.70
C GLN A 132 -3.16 6.01 -9.56
N ALA A 133 -4.30 5.36 -9.83
CA ALA A 133 -5.03 4.59 -8.83
C ALA A 133 -4.18 3.42 -8.30
N ILE A 134 -3.57 2.62 -9.19
CA ILE A 134 -2.73 1.48 -8.82
C ILE A 134 -1.52 1.94 -7.98
N THR A 135 -0.82 2.97 -8.44
CA THR A 135 0.39 3.46 -7.77
C THR A 135 0.08 4.01 -6.39
N ARG A 136 -1.02 4.75 -6.27
CA ARG A 136 -1.48 5.27 -4.98
C ARG A 136 -1.89 4.14 -4.03
N ALA A 137 -2.58 3.11 -4.54
CA ALA A 137 -2.95 1.95 -3.74
C ALA A 137 -1.73 1.19 -3.23
N ILE A 138 -0.71 0.99 -4.07
CA ILE A 138 0.56 0.38 -3.66
C ILE A 138 1.22 1.21 -2.54
N ALA A 139 1.28 2.52 -2.69
CA ALA A 139 1.88 3.39 -1.67
C ALA A 139 1.15 3.31 -0.32
N ASP A 140 -0.19 3.18 -0.35
CA ASP A 140 -1.03 3.15 0.85
C ASP A 140 -1.16 1.77 1.50
N GLN A 141 -1.10 0.67 0.75
CA GLN A 141 -1.53 -0.66 1.22
C GLN A 141 -0.45 -1.75 1.12
N ALA A 142 0.61 -1.57 0.33
CA ALA A 142 1.59 -2.64 0.09
C ALA A 142 2.46 -2.98 1.30
N ARG A 143 2.56 -2.10 2.29
CA ARG A 143 3.41 -2.30 3.48
C ARG A 143 2.60 -2.76 4.68
N THR A 144 3.13 -3.73 5.44
CA THR A 144 2.55 -4.19 6.71
C THR A 144 2.39 -3.03 7.71
N ILE A 145 3.38 -2.15 7.78
CA ILE A 145 3.30 -0.91 8.56
C ILE A 145 3.12 0.23 7.57
N ARG A 146 1.93 0.84 7.56
CA ARG A 146 1.57 1.91 6.62
C ARG A 146 2.47 3.13 6.79
N ILE A 147 2.96 3.63 5.66
CA ILE A 147 3.75 4.87 5.56
C ILE A 147 2.94 5.89 4.75
N PRO A 148 2.95 7.19 5.11
CA PRO A 148 2.29 8.22 4.30
C PRO A 148 2.84 8.29 2.87
N VAL A 149 1.97 8.58 1.88
CA VAL A 149 2.32 8.57 0.44
C VAL A 149 3.53 9.45 0.13
N HIS A 150 3.58 10.68 0.65
CA HIS A 150 4.73 11.58 0.43
C HIS A 150 6.08 11.01 0.93
N MET A 151 6.05 10.15 1.96
CA MET A 151 7.26 9.46 2.43
C MET A 151 7.66 8.31 1.50
N VAL A 152 6.68 7.62 0.91
CA VAL A 152 6.94 6.59 -0.11
C VAL A 152 7.58 7.22 -1.35
N GLU A 153 7.10 8.39 -1.79
CA GLU A 153 7.70 9.18 -2.88
C GLU A 153 9.14 9.56 -2.56
N THR A 154 9.38 10.06 -1.34
CA THR A 154 10.75 10.40 -0.89
C THR A 154 11.66 9.18 -0.87
N ILE A 155 11.18 8.01 -0.41
CA ILE A 155 11.92 6.75 -0.43
C ILE A 155 12.23 6.34 -1.89
N ASN A 156 11.26 6.42 -2.79
CA ASN A 156 11.46 6.12 -4.20
C ASN A 156 12.49 7.04 -4.85
N LYS A 157 12.44 8.34 -4.55
CA LYS A 157 13.47 9.29 -5.00
C LYS A 157 14.86 8.92 -4.47
N LEU A 158 14.96 8.55 -3.18
CA LEU A 158 16.21 8.10 -2.59
C LEU A 158 16.77 6.86 -3.30
N VAL A 159 15.92 5.85 -3.54
CA VAL A 159 16.34 4.63 -4.25
C VAL A 159 16.80 4.92 -5.67
N ARG A 160 16.14 5.87 -6.37
CA ARG A 160 16.53 6.30 -7.72
C ARG A 160 17.93 6.94 -7.70
N VAL A 161 18.14 7.92 -6.82
CA VAL A 161 19.43 8.60 -6.67
C VAL A 161 20.52 7.60 -6.28
N GLN A 162 20.23 6.67 -5.37
CA GLN A 162 21.17 5.62 -4.98
C GLN A 162 21.58 4.73 -6.15
N ARG A 163 20.63 4.34 -7.03
CA ARG A 163 20.94 3.57 -8.24
C ARG A 163 21.77 4.36 -9.24
N GLN A 164 21.44 5.63 -9.44
CA GLN A 164 22.20 6.51 -10.33
C GLN A 164 23.64 6.65 -9.85
N LEU A 165 23.83 6.99 -8.57
CA LEU A 165 25.17 7.12 -7.98
C LEU A 165 25.95 5.79 -7.99
N LEU A 166 25.27 4.65 -7.81
CA LEU A 166 25.90 3.34 -7.94
C LEU A 166 26.44 3.10 -9.35
N GLN A 167 25.73 3.55 -10.39
CA GLN A 167 26.18 3.43 -11.78
C GLN A 167 27.36 4.38 -12.07
N GLU A 168 27.33 5.59 -11.52
CA GLU A 168 28.39 6.60 -11.73
C GLU A 168 29.67 6.25 -10.96
N LEU A 169 29.56 5.84 -9.71
CA LEU A 169 30.68 5.59 -8.80
C LEU A 169 31.24 4.15 -8.90
N GLY A 170 30.45 3.20 -9.40
CA GLY A 170 30.79 1.75 -9.42
C GLY A 170 30.83 1.10 -8.03
N ARG A 171 30.35 1.79 -6.98
CA ARG A 171 30.24 1.31 -5.60
C ARG A 171 28.98 1.86 -4.94
N GLU A 172 28.57 1.28 -3.82
CA GLU A 172 27.48 1.85 -3.03
C GLU A 172 27.81 3.29 -2.58
N PRO A 173 26.87 4.26 -2.80
CA PRO A 173 27.07 5.63 -2.37
C PRO A 173 26.96 5.76 -0.84
N SER A 174 27.74 6.66 -0.27
CA SER A 174 27.61 7.01 1.15
C SER A 174 26.36 7.87 1.41
N PRO A 175 25.83 7.90 2.65
CA PRO A 175 24.71 8.78 3.00
C PRO A 175 25.00 10.26 2.72
N GLU A 176 26.25 10.68 2.80
CA GLU A 176 26.71 12.05 2.51
C GLU A 176 26.59 12.39 1.00
N GLU A 177 26.99 11.45 0.12
CA GLU A 177 26.88 11.59 -1.34
C GLU A 177 25.40 11.62 -1.78
N ILE A 178 24.54 10.81 -1.15
CA ILE A 178 23.09 10.83 -1.40
C ILE A 178 22.49 12.15 -0.95
N ALA A 179 22.88 12.64 0.24
CA ALA A 179 22.41 13.90 0.80
C ALA A 179 22.73 15.10 -0.10
N GLU A 180 23.93 15.14 -0.64
CA GLU A 180 24.38 16.19 -1.59
C GLU A 180 23.54 16.15 -2.88
N ASN A 181 23.28 14.96 -3.43
CA ASN A 181 22.53 14.83 -4.68
C ASN A 181 21.01 15.13 -4.49
N MET A 182 20.45 14.81 -3.33
CA MET A 182 19.05 15.07 -3.00
C MET A 182 18.78 16.47 -2.43
N ASP A 183 19.83 17.23 -2.09
CA ASP A 183 19.78 18.55 -1.42
C ASP A 183 19.01 18.48 -0.07
N ILE A 184 19.34 17.48 0.75
CA ILE A 184 18.76 17.26 2.09
C ILE A 184 19.87 16.97 3.12
N PRO A 185 19.63 17.22 4.43
CA PRO A 185 20.59 16.88 5.48
C PRO A 185 20.88 15.37 5.56
N VAL A 186 22.13 15.02 5.90
CA VAL A 186 22.58 13.62 6.03
C VAL A 186 21.74 12.84 7.07
N GLU A 187 21.39 13.49 8.17
CA GLU A 187 20.54 12.90 9.21
C GLU A 187 19.19 12.48 8.64
N ARG A 188 18.63 13.28 7.73
CA ARG A 188 17.37 12.98 7.08
C ARG A 188 17.48 11.78 6.13
N VAL A 189 18.59 11.63 5.41
CA VAL A 189 18.85 10.43 4.58
C VAL A 189 18.86 9.17 5.45
N ARG A 190 19.57 9.21 6.58
CA ARG A 190 19.63 8.07 7.53
C ARG A 190 18.25 7.72 8.11
N GLU A 191 17.43 8.72 8.44
CA GLU A 191 16.04 8.49 8.88
C GLU A 191 15.20 7.81 7.79
N ILE A 192 15.27 8.32 6.56
CA ILE A 192 14.53 7.75 5.42
C ILE A 192 14.97 6.30 5.17
N GLN A 193 16.28 6.01 5.19
CA GLN A 193 16.79 4.65 5.05
C GLN A 193 16.28 3.71 6.15
N LYS A 194 16.19 4.19 7.39
CA LYS A 194 15.64 3.42 8.52
C LYS A 194 14.13 3.13 8.34
N ILE A 195 13.36 4.12 7.88
CA ILE A 195 11.92 3.97 7.62
C ILE A 195 11.67 3.04 6.42
N SER A 196 12.57 3.03 5.44
CA SER A 196 12.47 2.22 4.24
C SER A 196 12.56 0.71 4.50
N GLN A 197 13.14 0.29 5.63
CA GLN A 197 13.29 -1.13 5.97
C GLN A 197 11.93 -1.82 6.12
N GLU A 198 11.85 -3.05 5.61
CA GLU A 198 10.68 -3.91 5.80
C GLU A 198 10.80 -4.71 7.10
N PRO A 199 9.68 -5.01 7.77
CA PRO A 199 9.69 -5.86 8.97
C PRO A 199 10.10 -7.29 8.60
N VAL A 200 10.86 -7.92 9.48
CA VAL A 200 11.25 -9.32 9.38
C VAL A 200 10.18 -10.19 10.02
N SER A 201 9.86 -11.35 9.43
CA SER A 201 8.90 -12.29 10.00
C SER A 201 9.45 -12.93 11.28
N LEU A 202 8.61 -13.04 12.30
CA LEU A 202 8.93 -13.78 13.53
C LEU A 202 9.04 -15.29 13.31
N GLU A 203 8.45 -15.80 12.23
CA GLU A 203 8.54 -17.21 11.83
C GLU A 203 9.80 -17.54 11.02
N THR A 204 10.72 -16.57 10.86
CA THR A 204 11.98 -16.82 10.16
C THR A 204 12.79 -17.86 10.93
N PRO A 205 13.15 -19.00 10.30
CA PRO A 205 13.93 -20.05 10.97
C PRO A 205 15.35 -19.57 11.29
N ILE A 206 15.86 -19.94 12.45
CA ILE A 206 17.23 -19.63 12.92
C ILE A 206 18.00 -20.93 13.12
N GLY A 207 19.14 -21.04 12.45
CA GLY A 207 20.00 -22.23 12.52
C GLY A 207 19.73 -23.25 11.40
N GLU A 208 20.38 -24.39 11.50
CA GLU A 208 20.27 -25.47 10.51
C GLU A 208 19.12 -26.44 10.81
N GLU A 209 18.57 -26.42 12.04
CA GLU A 209 17.43 -27.22 12.47
C GLU A 209 16.16 -26.33 12.43
N GLU A 210 15.12 -26.77 11.71
CA GLU A 210 13.86 -26.01 11.48
C GLU A 210 13.01 -25.77 12.73
N ASP A 211 13.48 -26.17 13.92
CA ASP A 211 12.73 -26.14 15.18
C ASP A 211 12.78 -24.80 15.91
N SER A 212 13.64 -23.84 15.49
CA SER A 212 13.82 -22.56 16.17
C SER A 212 13.47 -21.39 15.25
N HIS A 213 12.60 -20.50 15.71
CA HIS A 213 12.18 -19.30 15.00
C HIS A 213 12.67 -18.03 15.69
N LEU A 214 12.78 -16.93 14.94
CA LEU A 214 13.20 -15.62 15.48
C LEU A 214 12.33 -15.19 16.68
N GLY A 215 11.03 -15.50 16.64
CA GLY A 215 10.09 -15.19 17.72
C GLY A 215 10.43 -15.81 19.05
N ASP A 216 11.09 -16.98 19.07
CA ASP A 216 11.45 -17.71 20.31
C ASP A 216 12.55 -17.01 21.12
N PHE A 217 13.30 -16.11 20.47
CA PHE A 217 14.39 -15.35 21.10
C PHE A 217 13.98 -13.95 21.57
N ILE A 218 12.75 -13.52 21.27
CA ILE A 218 12.25 -12.20 21.65
C ILE A 218 11.52 -12.30 22.99
N GLN A 219 12.07 -11.65 24.00
CA GLN A 219 11.48 -11.62 25.34
C GLN A 219 10.24 -10.72 25.37
N ASP A 220 9.20 -11.13 26.11
CA ASP A 220 8.03 -10.29 26.38
C ASP A 220 8.31 -9.41 27.61
N ASP A 221 8.62 -8.13 27.37
CA ASP A 221 8.91 -7.15 28.42
C ASP A 221 7.66 -6.70 29.19
N ASN A 222 6.45 -7.04 28.72
CA ASN A 222 5.20 -6.68 29.40
C ASN A 222 4.78 -7.68 30.47
N VAL A 223 5.33 -8.89 30.44
CA VAL A 223 5.06 -9.92 31.46
C VAL A 223 6.06 -9.79 32.60
N PRO A 224 5.59 -9.50 33.84
CA PRO A 224 6.48 -9.37 34.97
C PRO A 224 7.17 -10.71 35.30
N VAL A 225 8.42 -10.66 35.69
CA VAL A 225 9.18 -11.83 36.15
C VAL A 225 8.46 -12.46 37.35
N PRO A 226 8.44 -13.79 37.53
CA PRO A 226 7.72 -14.46 38.63
C PRO A 226 8.07 -13.93 40.04
N ALA A 227 9.33 -13.57 40.23
CA ALA A 227 9.78 -12.97 41.50
C ALA A 227 9.12 -11.58 41.76
N GLU A 228 9.01 -10.73 40.74
CA GLU A 228 8.36 -9.43 40.83
C GLU A 228 6.85 -9.55 41.02
N ALA A 229 6.22 -10.50 40.33
CA ALA A 229 4.80 -10.80 40.48
C ALA A 229 4.50 -11.25 41.94
N ALA A 230 5.32 -12.15 42.48
CA ALA A 230 5.20 -12.60 43.90
C ALA A 230 5.40 -11.45 44.87
N ALA A 231 6.44 -10.61 44.68
CA ALA A 231 6.69 -9.44 45.55
C ALA A 231 5.53 -8.42 45.48
N SER A 232 4.96 -8.18 44.29
CA SER A 232 3.79 -7.31 44.11
C SER A 232 2.54 -7.86 44.81
N THR A 233 2.34 -9.18 44.78
CA THR A 233 1.23 -9.82 45.49
C THR A 233 1.38 -9.70 46.99
N LEU A 234 2.57 -10.01 47.53
CA LEU A 234 2.85 -9.85 48.97
C LEU A 234 2.69 -8.39 49.43
N LEU A 235 3.14 -7.43 48.62
CA LEU A 235 2.97 -6.00 48.93
C LEU A 235 1.48 -5.63 48.99
N LYS A 236 0.65 -6.13 48.06
CA LYS A 236 -0.80 -5.91 48.07
C LYS A 236 -1.45 -6.50 49.32
N GLU A 237 -1.07 -7.71 49.71
CA GLU A 237 -1.58 -8.36 50.95
C GLU A 237 -1.22 -7.58 52.20
N GLN A 238 0.04 -7.14 52.35
CA GLN A 238 0.47 -6.31 53.49
C GLN A 238 -0.26 -4.97 53.51
N LEU A 239 -0.49 -4.36 52.35
CA LEU A 239 -1.20 -3.10 52.23
C LEU A 239 -2.68 -3.26 52.64
N VAL A 240 -3.33 -4.34 52.30
CA VAL A 240 -4.70 -4.66 52.75
C VAL A 240 -4.75 -4.88 54.26
N GLU A 241 -3.76 -5.57 54.84
CA GLU A 241 -3.65 -5.77 56.28
C GLU A 241 -3.49 -4.43 57.05
N VAL A 242 -2.59 -3.55 56.55
CA VAL A 242 -2.41 -2.21 57.15
C VAL A 242 -3.67 -1.36 56.99
N LEU A 243 -4.34 -1.38 55.85
CA LEU A 243 -5.60 -0.67 55.65
C LEU A 243 -6.70 -1.17 56.60
N GLY A 244 -6.68 -2.46 56.98
CA GLY A 244 -7.61 -3.04 57.95
C GLY A 244 -7.50 -2.45 59.36
N THR A 245 -6.41 -1.76 59.68
CA THR A 245 -6.25 -1.06 60.97
C THR A 245 -6.97 0.29 61.03
N LEU A 246 -7.44 0.81 59.88
CA LEU A 246 -8.15 2.08 59.78
C LEU A 246 -9.67 1.89 59.93
N THR A 247 -10.38 3.00 60.17
CA THR A 247 -11.85 2.99 60.15
C THR A 247 -12.38 2.72 58.73
N GLU A 248 -13.55 2.08 58.60
CA GLU A 248 -14.14 1.75 57.29
C GLU A 248 -14.23 2.95 56.36
N ARG A 249 -14.51 4.13 56.87
CA ARG A 249 -14.62 5.36 56.10
C ARG A 249 -13.27 5.82 55.54
N GLU A 250 -12.21 5.77 56.34
CA GLU A 250 -10.85 6.11 55.96
C GLU A 250 -10.31 5.11 54.92
N GLN A 251 -10.53 3.81 55.15
CA GLN A 251 -10.16 2.75 54.25
C GLN A 251 -10.80 2.95 52.85
N LYS A 252 -12.10 3.24 52.84
CA LYS A 252 -12.84 3.45 51.58
C LYS A 252 -12.34 4.69 50.84
N VAL A 253 -12.03 5.78 51.54
CA VAL A 253 -11.48 6.99 50.94
C VAL A 253 -10.14 6.71 50.28
N LEU A 254 -9.23 6.00 50.97
CA LEU A 254 -7.91 5.66 50.45
C LEU A 254 -8.02 4.71 49.25
N ARG A 255 -8.85 3.67 49.30
CA ARG A 255 -9.05 2.74 48.18
C ARG A 255 -9.53 3.45 46.95
N LEU A 256 -10.54 4.33 47.04
CA LEU A 256 -11.07 5.09 45.90
C LEU A 256 -10.07 6.13 45.38
N ARG A 257 -9.32 6.80 46.24
CA ARG A 257 -8.36 7.83 45.84
C ARG A 257 -7.17 7.27 45.08
N PHE A 258 -6.70 6.09 45.46
CA PHE A 258 -5.53 5.43 44.84
C PHE A 258 -5.91 4.33 43.82
N GLY A 259 -7.19 4.16 43.51
CA GLY A 259 -7.66 3.18 42.55
C GLY A 259 -7.26 1.73 42.85
N MET A 260 -7.27 1.36 44.14
CA MET A 260 -6.76 0.05 44.58
C MET A 260 -7.68 -1.11 44.16
N ASP A 261 -8.96 -0.84 43.92
CA ASP A 261 -9.94 -1.85 43.52
C ASP A 261 -10.11 -1.88 41.99
N ASP A 262 -10.11 -0.72 41.33
CA ASP A 262 -10.44 -0.59 39.89
C ASP A 262 -9.27 -0.12 39.01
N GLY A 263 -8.11 0.21 39.60
CA GLY A 263 -6.94 0.70 38.86
C GLY A 263 -7.07 2.10 38.26
N ARG A 264 -8.09 2.88 38.68
CA ARG A 264 -8.38 4.24 38.19
C ARG A 264 -8.15 5.28 39.30
#